data_faac195f957b6a496da4cc0a291053ca
#
_entry.id   faac195f957b6a496da4cc0a291053ca
#
_cell.length_a   1.000
_cell.length_b   1.000
_cell.length_c   1.000
_cell.angle_alpha   90.00
_cell.angle_beta   90.00
_cell.angle_gamma   90.00
#
_symmetry.space_group_name_H-M   'P 1'
#
loop_
_entity.id
_entity.type
_entity.pdbx_description
1 polymer ?
#
loop_
_entity_poly.entity_id
_entity_poly.type
_entity_poly.pdbx_seq_one_letter_code
_entity_poly.pdbx_strand_id
1 'polypeptide(L)'
;MAVKVLVVDDSGFFRRRVSEILSSDPTIQVVGTATNGKEAIDQALALKPDVITMDYEMPMMDGITSVRHIMQRCPTPVLMFSSLTHEGARVTLDALDAGAVDFLPKNFEDISRNPEKVKQMLCEKVHSISRSNRRFSGYGSTSTPAPTPAAAPASPRASSAAPTPSRPTPAAAPARSAAPAAHHHTAHSPAPKRKAYKLVAIGTSTGGPVALQRVLTQLPANFPAPIVLIQHMPAAFTKAFAERLDKLCRISVKEAEDGDMLRPGLALLAPGGKQMMIDGRGAVKILPGDERLNYKPCVDITFGSAAKSYNDKVLAVVLTGMGADGREGARLLKQSGSQIWAQDEASCVIYGMPMAIVKAELADAVYSLDDIGRHLVEACS
;
A
#
# COMPACT_ATOMS: atom_id res chain seq x y z
N MET A 1 -9.35 19.19 -14.13
CA MET A 1 -9.38 20.04 -12.91
C MET A 1 -8.01 19.94 -12.27
N ALA A 2 -7.48 21.01 -11.72
CA ALA A 2 -6.22 21.01 -10.98
C ALA A 2 -6.37 20.24 -9.65
N VAL A 3 -5.32 19.53 -9.23
CA VAL A 3 -5.26 18.84 -7.93
C VAL A 3 -5.07 19.88 -6.84
N LYS A 4 -5.99 19.94 -5.88
CA LYS A 4 -5.94 20.85 -4.74
C LYS A 4 -5.05 20.28 -3.65
N VAL A 5 -4.01 21.02 -3.24
CA VAL A 5 -3.08 20.58 -2.21
C VAL A 5 -3.06 21.56 -1.04
N LEU A 6 -3.15 21.01 0.19
CA LEU A 6 -2.87 21.73 1.43
C LEU A 6 -1.46 21.39 1.88
N VAL A 7 -0.61 22.41 2.11
CA VAL A 7 0.78 22.22 2.54
C VAL A 7 0.90 22.56 4.03
N VAL A 8 1.30 21.56 4.83
CA VAL A 8 1.39 21.67 6.30
C VAL A 8 2.81 21.41 6.77
N ASP A 9 3.43 22.41 7.38
CA ASP A 9 4.80 22.35 7.91
C ASP A 9 5.02 23.56 8.84
N ASP A 10 5.69 23.40 9.96
CA ASP A 10 5.99 24.51 10.89
C ASP A 10 7.09 25.41 10.35
N SER A 11 8.04 24.86 9.56
CA SER A 11 9.11 25.61 8.91
C SER A 11 8.58 26.49 7.78
N GLY A 12 8.59 27.80 7.94
CA GLY A 12 8.20 28.74 6.90
C GLY A 12 9.03 28.63 5.62
N PHE A 13 10.30 28.21 5.73
CA PHE A 13 11.16 27.95 4.58
C PHE A 13 10.69 26.71 3.80
N PHE A 14 10.50 25.57 4.48
CA PHE A 14 10.11 24.33 3.84
C PHE A 14 8.71 24.44 3.23
N ARG A 15 7.78 25.03 3.97
CA ARG A 15 6.41 25.29 3.51
C ARG A 15 6.38 26.12 2.21
N ARG A 16 7.18 27.18 2.11
CA ARG A 16 7.32 27.97 0.86
C ARG A 16 7.92 27.12 -0.26
N ARG A 17 9.00 26.37 0.02
CA ARG A 17 9.69 25.58 -1.00
C ARG A 17 8.80 24.48 -1.59
N VAL A 18 8.07 23.75 -0.76
CA VAL A 18 7.08 22.76 -1.19
C VAL A 18 5.98 23.41 -2.04
N SER A 19 5.46 24.57 -1.60
CA SER A 19 4.45 25.31 -2.34
C SER A 19 4.96 25.79 -3.71
N GLU A 20 6.19 26.28 -3.81
CA GLU A 20 6.81 26.67 -5.07
C GLU A 20 6.96 25.48 -6.02
N ILE A 21 7.47 24.34 -5.53
CA ILE A 21 7.61 23.13 -6.31
C ILE A 21 6.27 22.68 -6.86
N LEU A 22 5.24 22.58 -6.02
CA LEU A 22 3.91 22.15 -6.43
C LEU A 22 3.26 23.12 -7.41
N SER A 23 3.37 24.44 -7.16
CA SER A 23 2.80 25.47 -8.02
C SER A 23 3.50 25.60 -9.38
N SER A 24 4.67 25.00 -9.54
CA SER A 24 5.37 24.94 -10.83
C SER A 24 4.74 23.93 -11.81
N ASP A 25 3.85 23.06 -11.33
CA ASP A 25 3.02 22.19 -12.16
C ASP A 25 1.64 22.84 -12.37
N PRO A 26 1.26 23.21 -13.60
CA PRO A 26 0.00 23.91 -13.87
C PRO A 26 -1.25 23.07 -13.54
N THR A 27 -1.08 21.77 -13.29
CA THR A 27 -2.16 20.85 -12.94
C THR A 27 -2.32 20.66 -11.42
N ILE A 28 -1.48 21.32 -10.61
CA ILE A 28 -1.55 21.32 -9.15
C ILE A 28 -1.85 22.75 -8.65
N GLN A 29 -2.75 22.86 -7.71
CA GLN A 29 -3.10 24.12 -7.04
C GLN A 29 -2.88 24.00 -5.54
N VAL A 30 -1.97 24.77 -4.96
CA VAL A 30 -1.85 24.93 -3.52
C VAL A 30 -3.01 25.81 -3.04
N VAL A 31 -3.98 25.22 -2.34
CA VAL A 31 -5.20 25.91 -1.89
C VAL A 31 -5.09 26.52 -0.51
N GLY A 32 -4.07 26.15 0.26
CA GLY A 32 -3.82 26.68 1.60
C GLY A 32 -2.50 26.17 2.18
N THR A 33 -2.10 26.79 3.29
CA THR A 33 -0.93 26.35 4.07
C THR A 33 -1.27 26.39 5.55
N ALA A 34 -0.72 25.48 6.36
CA ALA A 34 -0.88 25.46 7.81
C ALA A 34 0.47 25.28 8.51
N THR A 35 0.58 25.77 9.75
CA THR A 35 1.83 25.78 10.54
C THR A 35 1.84 24.73 11.66
N ASN A 36 0.71 24.09 11.90
CA ASN A 36 0.53 23.07 12.95
C ASN A 36 -0.68 22.19 12.61
N GLY A 37 -0.80 21.08 13.34
CA GLY A 37 -1.85 20.10 13.09
C GLY A 37 -3.26 20.59 13.32
N LYS A 38 -3.49 21.55 14.23
CA LYS A 38 -4.82 22.11 14.48
C LYS A 38 -5.29 22.93 13.28
N GLU A 39 -4.45 23.84 12.80
CA GLU A 39 -4.73 24.60 11.58
C GLU A 39 -4.93 23.67 10.37
N ALA A 40 -4.15 22.59 10.28
CA ALA A 40 -4.28 21.60 9.20
C ALA A 40 -5.68 20.97 9.17
N ILE A 41 -6.23 20.58 10.32
CA ILE A 41 -7.57 20.02 10.43
C ILE A 41 -8.63 21.05 10.01
N ASP A 42 -8.55 22.28 10.55
CA ASP A 42 -9.52 23.33 10.26
C ASP A 42 -9.51 23.70 8.77
N GLN A 43 -8.32 23.82 8.16
CA GLN A 43 -8.18 24.08 6.73
C GLN A 43 -8.60 22.91 5.85
N ALA A 44 -8.33 21.66 6.25
CA ALA A 44 -8.79 20.49 5.52
C ALA A 44 -10.32 20.42 5.42
N LEU A 45 -11.01 20.74 6.52
CA LEU A 45 -12.47 20.82 6.56
C LEU A 45 -13.02 21.94 5.67
N ALA A 46 -12.38 23.12 5.69
CA ALA A 46 -12.82 24.30 4.96
C ALA A 46 -12.53 24.23 3.45
N LEU A 47 -11.31 23.82 3.08
CA LEU A 47 -10.80 23.88 1.70
C LEU A 47 -11.05 22.61 0.92
N LYS A 48 -11.27 21.47 1.60
CA LYS A 48 -11.48 20.14 1.02
C LYS A 48 -10.42 19.83 -0.05
N PRO A 49 -9.13 19.76 0.34
CA PRO A 49 -8.04 19.44 -0.59
C PRO A 49 -8.15 17.99 -1.09
N ASP A 50 -7.57 17.73 -2.26
CA ASP A 50 -7.46 16.38 -2.81
C ASP A 50 -6.30 15.60 -2.18
N VAL A 51 -5.26 16.32 -1.72
CA VAL A 51 -4.07 15.77 -1.04
C VAL A 51 -3.58 16.78 0.01
N ILE A 52 -3.08 16.26 1.12
CA ILE A 52 -2.39 17.06 2.15
C ILE A 52 -0.93 16.60 2.20
N THR A 53 0.03 17.52 2.11
CA THR A 53 1.41 17.24 2.51
C THR A 53 1.58 17.65 3.96
N MET A 54 2.14 16.80 4.80
CA MET A 54 2.16 16.96 6.25
C MET A 54 3.53 16.70 6.84
N ASP A 55 4.08 17.64 7.57
CA ASP A 55 5.21 17.39 8.44
C ASP A 55 4.82 16.60 9.68
N TYR A 56 5.78 15.87 10.23
CA TYR A 56 5.58 15.17 11.50
C TYR A 56 5.79 16.10 12.71
N GLU A 57 6.95 16.79 12.75
CA GLU A 57 7.35 17.60 13.90
C GLU A 57 6.76 19.00 13.82
N MET A 58 5.67 19.21 14.55
CA MET A 58 4.99 20.50 14.58
C MET A 58 4.59 20.88 16.00
N PRO A 59 4.60 22.18 16.36
CA PRO A 59 4.14 22.65 17.66
C PRO A 59 2.62 22.46 17.82
N MET A 60 2.14 22.45 19.05
CA MET A 60 0.74 22.35 19.48
C MET A 60 0.09 20.98 19.16
N MET A 61 0.21 20.47 17.95
CA MET A 61 -0.32 19.19 17.52
C MET A 61 0.58 18.59 16.44
N ASP A 62 1.13 17.39 16.69
CA ASP A 62 1.98 16.65 15.76
C ASP A 62 1.22 16.14 14.53
N GLY A 63 1.99 15.73 13.52
CA GLY A 63 1.43 15.26 12.25
C GLY A 63 0.62 13.97 12.38
N ILE A 64 1.01 13.02 13.26
CA ILE A 64 0.27 11.74 13.43
C ILE A 64 -1.11 12.00 14.04
N THR A 65 -1.14 12.79 15.09
CA THR A 65 -2.40 13.18 15.75
C THR A 65 -3.31 13.89 14.74
N SER A 66 -2.73 14.76 13.90
CA SER A 66 -3.46 15.46 12.85
C SER A 66 -4.03 14.49 11.80
N VAL A 67 -3.22 13.52 11.35
CA VAL A 67 -3.67 12.48 10.41
C VAL A 67 -4.87 11.71 10.97
N ARG A 68 -4.82 11.26 12.23
CA ARG A 68 -5.95 10.57 12.88
C ARG A 68 -7.23 11.39 12.86
N HIS A 69 -7.14 12.68 13.21
CA HIS A 69 -8.30 13.56 13.20
C HIS A 69 -8.82 13.84 11.78
N ILE A 70 -7.93 14.03 10.81
CA ILE A 70 -8.30 14.23 9.41
C ILE A 70 -9.02 12.99 8.88
N MET A 71 -8.48 11.77 9.13
CA MET A 71 -9.11 10.53 8.69
C MET A 71 -10.48 10.29 9.31
N GLN A 72 -10.72 10.76 10.54
CA GLN A 72 -12.01 10.64 11.21
C GLN A 72 -13.04 11.67 10.72
N ARG A 73 -12.62 12.90 10.40
CA ARG A 73 -13.53 14.04 10.16
C ARG A 73 -13.73 14.37 8.68
N CYS A 74 -12.68 14.24 7.90
CA CYS A 74 -12.63 14.56 6.45
C CYS A 74 -11.57 13.69 5.78
N PRO A 75 -11.79 12.38 5.63
CA PRO A 75 -10.79 11.47 5.08
C PRO A 75 -10.18 12.02 3.80
N THR A 76 -8.91 12.42 3.89
CA THR A 76 -8.15 13.04 2.81
C THR A 76 -6.78 12.38 2.76
N PRO A 77 -6.27 11.98 1.60
CA PRO A 77 -4.96 11.40 1.46
C PRO A 77 -3.86 12.31 1.99
N VAL A 78 -3.01 11.78 2.89
CA VAL A 78 -1.90 12.52 3.49
C VAL A 78 -0.58 11.92 3.06
N LEU A 79 0.30 12.75 2.48
CA LEU A 79 1.69 12.46 2.17
C LEU A 79 2.57 13.07 3.26
N MET A 80 3.22 12.21 4.05
CA MET A 80 4.08 12.68 5.14
C MET A 80 5.44 13.15 4.64
N PHE A 81 5.95 14.23 5.23
CA PHE A 81 7.38 14.54 5.17
C PHE A 81 8.06 14.07 6.45
N SER A 82 9.22 13.42 6.33
CA SER A 82 9.90 12.80 7.44
C SER A 82 11.41 13.00 7.41
N SER A 83 12.03 13.17 8.58
CA SER A 83 13.47 13.16 8.72
C SER A 83 14.07 11.77 8.39
N LEU A 84 15.31 11.73 7.88
CA LEU A 84 16.03 10.50 7.53
C LEU A 84 16.70 9.83 8.75
N THR A 85 16.23 10.10 9.96
CA THR A 85 16.73 9.46 11.18
C THR A 85 16.01 8.13 11.45
N HIS A 86 16.62 7.25 12.21
CA HIS A 86 15.99 6.00 12.63
C HIS A 86 14.71 6.24 13.45
N GLU A 87 14.71 7.27 14.28
CA GLU A 87 13.54 7.68 15.06
C GLU A 87 12.44 8.23 14.13
N GLY A 88 12.78 9.12 13.19
CA GLY A 88 11.88 9.61 12.15
C GLY A 88 11.26 8.49 11.32
N ALA A 89 12.01 7.41 11.05
CA ALA A 89 11.48 6.24 10.36
C ALA A 89 10.38 5.54 11.16
N ARG A 90 10.57 5.31 12.47
CA ARG A 90 9.55 4.69 13.34
C ARG A 90 8.28 5.52 13.39
N VAL A 91 8.43 6.80 13.60
CA VAL A 91 7.34 7.76 13.65
C VAL A 91 6.57 7.82 12.33
N THR A 92 7.28 7.80 11.20
CA THR A 92 6.64 7.76 9.88
C THR A 92 5.81 6.49 9.68
N LEU A 93 6.31 5.35 10.14
CA LEU A 93 5.55 4.09 10.09
C LEU A 93 4.28 4.17 10.96
N ASP A 94 4.34 4.87 12.11
CA ASP A 94 3.15 5.13 12.94
C ASP A 94 2.15 6.08 12.26
N ALA A 95 2.64 7.03 11.46
CA ALA A 95 1.78 7.89 10.64
C ALA A 95 1.06 7.12 9.54
N LEU A 96 1.73 6.15 8.90
CA LEU A 96 1.09 5.25 7.92
C LEU A 96 -0.02 4.41 8.57
N ASP A 97 0.20 3.88 9.78
CA ASP A 97 -0.84 3.16 10.53
C ASP A 97 -2.00 4.08 10.97
N ALA A 98 -1.71 5.36 11.21
CA ALA A 98 -2.73 6.35 11.49
C ALA A 98 -3.60 6.72 10.26
N GLY A 99 -3.20 6.26 9.05
CA GLY A 99 -3.93 6.44 7.81
C GLY A 99 -3.21 7.30 6.76
N ALA A 100 -1.97 7.73 7.00
CA ALA A 100 -1.19 8.39 5.95
C ALA A 100 -0.95 7.41 4.79
N VAL A 101 -0.95 7.93 3.57
CA VAL A 101 -0.88 7.11 2.34
C VAL A 101 0.55 6.72 2.01
N ASP A 102 1.47 7.65 2.19
CA ASP A 102 2.89 7.49 1.85
C ASP A 102 3.73 8.56 2.54
N PHE A 103 5.05 8.51 2.33
CA PHE A 103 5.97 9.50 2.85
C PHE A 103 7.07 9.88 1.85
N LEU A 104 7.67 11.02 2.09
CA LEU A 104 8.90 11.50 1.43
C LEU A 104 9.91 11.95 2.48
N PRO A 105 11.21 11.68 2.26
CA PRO A 105 12.24 12.19 3.15
C PRO A 105 12.36 13.73 3.04
N LYS A 106 12.48 14.41 4.17
CA LYS A 106 12.86 15.82 4.28
C LYS A 106 14.37 15.94 4.04
N ASN A 107 14.84 15.80 2.82
CA ASN A 107 16.24 15.92 2.49
C ASN A 107 16.53 17.26 1.79
N PHE A 108 17.02 18.23 2.54
CA PHE A 108 17.40 19.55 2.01
C PHE A 108 18.56 19.48 1.02
N GLU A 109 19.49 18.53 1.17
CA GLU A 109 20.61 18.36 0.26
C GLU A 109 20.14 17.90 -1.13
N ASP A 110 19.19 16.97 -1.19
CA ASP A 110 18.62 16.52 -2.46
C ASP A 110 17.83 17.62 -3.16
N ILE A 111 17.08 18.44 -2.40
CA ILE A 111 16.36 19.60 -2.93
C ILE A 111 17.36 20.60 -3.56
N SER A 112 18.54 20.76 -2.98
CA SER A 112 19.56 21.69 -3.47
C SER A 112 20.39 21.11 -4.62
N ARG A 113 20.72 19.82 -4.56
CA ARG A 113 21.57 19.14 -5.55
C ARG A 113 20.84 18.71 -6.83
N ASN A 114 19.57 18.29 -6.70
CA ASN A 114 18.77 17.78 -7.80
C ASN A 114 17.31 18.29 -7.74
N PRO A 115 17.09 19.59 -7.89
CA PRO A 115 15.75 20.19 -7.70
C PRO A 115 14.70 19.65 -8.67
N GLU A 116 15.08 19.35 -9.91
CA GLU A 116 14.15 18.80 -10.91
C GLU A 116 13.69 17.38 -10.58
N LYS A 117 14.60 16.55 -10.07
CA LYS A 117 14.24 15.17 -9.64
C LYS A 117 13.30 15.18 -8.45
N VAL A 118 13.53 16.06 -7.47
CA VAL A 118 12.65 16.21 -6.30
C VAL A 118 11.29 16.75 -6.74
N LYS A 119 11.27 17.74 -7.63
CA LYS A 119 10.05 18.29 -8.21
C LYS A 119 9.24 17.21 -8.91
N GLN A 120 9.86 16.48 -9.82
CA GLN A 120 9.19 15.41 -10.54
C GLN A 120 8.61 14.36 -9.57
N MET A 121 9.40 13.89 -8.61
CA MET A 121 8.99 12.89 -7.64
C MET A 121 7.81 13.38 -6.77
N LEU A 122 7.84 14.62 -6.28
CA LEU A 122 6.77 15.18 -5.46
C LEU A 122 5.47 15.36 -6.26
N CYS A 123 5.55 15.97 -7.46
CA CYS A 123 4.38 16.16 -8.32
C CYS A 123 3.76 14.83 -8.75
N GLU A 124 4.57 13.85 -9.18
CA GLU A 124 4.09 12.51 -9.54
C GLU A 124 3.40 11.80 -8.38
N LYS A 125 3.96 11.90 -7.15
CA LYS A 125 3.31 11.32 -5.96
C LYS A 125 1.98 12.01 -5.66
N VAL A 126 1.92 13.32 -5.68
CA VAL A 126 0.68 14.09 -5.45
C VAL A 126 -0.39 13.72 -6.48
N HIS A 127 -0.04 13.65 -7.77
CA HIS A 127 -0.97 13.21 -8.81
C HIS A 127 -1.46 11.78 -8.62
N SER A 128 -0.56 10.88 -8.25
CA SER A 128 -0.92 9.48 -8.05
C SER A 128 -1.82 9.28 -6.84
N ILE A 129 -1.53 9.97 -5.76
CA ILE A 129 -2.30 9.93 -4.50
C ILE A 129 -3.68 10.59 -4.68
N SER A 130 -3.78 11.71 -5.40
CA SER A 130 -5.06 12.40 -5.64
C SER A 130 -6.05 11.52 -6.43
N ARG A 131 -5.56 10.67 -7.33
CA ARG A 131 -6.40 9.72 -8.09
C ARG A 131 -6.97 8.61 -7.21
N SER A 132 -6.32 8.28 -6.10
CA SER A 132 -6.79 7.30 -5.13
C SER A 132 -7.89 7.85 -4.21
N ASN A 133 -8.04 9.18 -4.11
CA ASN A 133 -8.97 9.86 -3.21
C ASN A 133 -10.44 9.43 -3.40
N ARG A 134 -10.85 9.10 -4.62
CA ARG A 134 -12.22 8.60 -4.89
C ARG A 134 -12.56 7.31 -4.14
N ARG A 135 -11.55 6.60 -3.63
CA ARG A 135 -11.66 5.32 -2.92
C ARG A 135 -11.57 5.49 -1.40
N PHE A 136 -10.88 6.55 -0.93
CA PHE A 136 -10.75 6.86 0.50
C PHE A 136 -12.10 7.17 1.16
N SER A 137 -13.09 7.69 0.43
CA SER A 137 -14.44 7.92 0.94
C SER A 137 -15.18 6.65 1.39
N GLY A 138 -14.72 5.46 1.03
CA GLY A 138 -15.30 4.17 1.44
C GLY A 138 -14.69 3.56 2.71
N TYR A 139 -13.51 4.01 3.14
CA TYR A 139 -12.80 3.42 4.30
C TYR A 139 -13.27 3.95 5.66
N GLY A 140 -14.10 5.00 5.69
CA GLY A 140 -14.61 5.65 6.92
C GLY A 140 -15.78 4.96 7.62
N SER A 141 -16.21 3.76 7.23
CA SER A 141 -17.37 3.07 7.79
C SER A 141 -17.13 1.65 8.28
N THR A 142 -15.99 1.35 8.87
CA THR A 142 -15.91 0.19 9.75
C THR A 142 -16.23 0.66 11.17
N SER A 143 -17.54 0.74 11.47
CA SER A 143 -18.04 0.80 12.83
C SER A 143 -17.55 -0.44 13.59
N THR A 144 -16.63 -0.23 14.53
CA THR A 144 -16.34 -1.19 15.59
C THR A 144 -17.68 -1.57 16.24
N PRO A 145 -18.07 -2.85 16.32
CA PRO A 145 -19.25 -3.23 17.07
C PRO A 145 -19.02 -2.89 18.55
N ALA A 146 -19.80 -1.99 19.08
CA ALA A 146 -19.84 -1.76 20.52
C ALA A 146 -20.26 -3.07 21.23
N PRO A 147 -19.67 -3.42 22.38
CA PRO A 147 -20.10 -4.59 23.13
C PRO A 147 -21.55 -4.42 23.58
N THR A 148 -22.40 -5.29 23.12
CA THR A 148 -23.81 -5.37 23.52
C THR A 148 -23.89 -5.76 24.99
N PRO A 149 -24.62 -5.02 25.84
CA PRO A 149 -24.90 -5.46 27.20
C PRO A 149 -25.78 -6.73 27.18
N ALA A 150 -25.40 -7.70 27.96
CA ALA A 150 -26.15 -8.93 28.14
C ALA A 150 -27.59 -8.65 28.62
N ALA A 151 -28.58 -9.06 27.84
CA ALA A 151 -30.00 -9.06 28.25
C ALA A 151 -30.29 -10.34 29.00
N ALA A 152 -30.92 -10.18 30.17
CA ALA A 152 -31.43 -11.23 31.02
C ALA A 152 -32.67 -11.97 30.40
N PRO A 153 -32.96 -13.19 30.82
CA PRO A 153 -33.97 -14.04 30.18
C PRO A 153 -35.39 -13.68 30.63
N ALA A 154 -36.33 -13.60 29.70
CA ALA A 154 -37.74 -13.57 29.97
C ALA A 154 -38.46 -14.75 29.27
N SER A 155 -39.26 -15.44 30.05
CA SER A 155 -40.02 -16.66 29.75
C SER A 155 -41.24 -16.42 28.84
N PRO A 156 -41.90 -17.50 28.37
CA PRO A 156 -42.73 -17.51 27.18
C PRO A 156 -44.24 -17.27 27.44
N ARG A 157 -44.92 -16.72 26.46
CA ARG A 157 -46.38 -16.90 26.39
C ARG A 157 -46.88 -17.05 24.95
N ALA A 158 -47.82 -17.95 24.83
CA ALA A 158 -48.35 -18.62 23.66
C ALA A 158 -49.39 -17.86 22.82
N SER A 159 -49.55 -18.35 21.60
CA SER A 159 -50.81 -18.62 20.86
C SER A 159 -51.58 -17.44 20.25
N SER A 160 -51.79 -17.32 18.92
CA SER A 160 -52.90 -17.94 18.16
C SER A 160 -53.02 -17.36 16.73
N ALA A 161 -53.21 -18.28 15.81
CA ALA A 161 -54.07 -18.29 14.61
C ALA A 161 -54.02 -17.19 13.53
N ALA A 162 -53.82 -17.68 12.31
CA ALA A 162 -54.07 -17.10 10.98
C ALA A 162 -55.59 -16.81 10.72
N PRO A 163 -56.04 -16.19 9.60
CA PRO A 163 -55.77 -16.65 8.23
C PRO A 163 -55.61 -15.54 7.15
N THR A 164 -55.09 -15.95 6.03
CA THR A 164 -55.12 -15.32 4.68
C THR A 164 -56.55 -15.14 4.15
N PRO A 165 -56.89 -14.23 3.14
CA PRO A 165 -56.49 -14.49 1.75
C PRO A 165 -56.38 -13.26 0.79
N SER A 166 -55.91 -13.57 -0.39
CA SER A 166 -56.26 -13.06 -1.74
C SER A 166 -55.48 -11.90 -2.37
N ARG A 167 -54.87 -12.31 -3.46
CA ARG A 167 -54.38 -11.55 -4.63
C ARG A 167 -55.51 -10.84 -5.39
N PRO A 168 -55.27 -9.72 -6.14
CA PRO A 168 -55.01 -9.87 -7.58
C PRO A 168 -53.91 -8.95 -8.20
N THR A 169 -53.24 -9.44 -9.23
CA THR A 169 -52.55 -8.73 -10.31
C THR A 169 -53.63 -8.37 -11.38
N PRO A 170 -53.42 -7.50 -12.42
CA PRO A 170 -52.23 -6.98 -13.04
C PRO A 170 -52.32 -5.51 -13.55
N ALA A 171 -51.20 -4.87 -13.95
CA ALA A 171 -51.17 -4.01 -15.16
C ALA A 171 -49.74 -3.66 -15.56
N ALA A 172 -49.40 -3.92 -16.83
CA ALA A 172 -48.18 -3.59 -17.48
C ALA A 172 -48.20 -2.17 -18.03
N ALA A 173 -47.01 -1.48 -18.03
CA ALA A 173 -46.46 -0.59 -19.10
C ALA A 173 -45.41 0.35 -18.52
N PRO A 174 -44.54 1.02 -19.33
CA PRO A 174 -43.72 0.49 -20.42
C PRO A 174 -42.21 0.70 -20.15
N ALA A 175 -41.39 -0.01 -20.89
CA ALA A 175 -39.94 0.03 -20.86
C ALA A 175 -39.37 1.44 -21.13
N ARG A 176 -38.53 1.90 -20.18
CA ARG A 176 -37.56 2.96 -20.46
C ARG A 176 -36.19 2.30 -20.68
N SER A 177 -35.69 2.52 -21.89
CA SER A 177 -34.34 2.20 -22.32
C SER A 177 -33.32 2.70 -21.33
N ALA A 178 -32.64 1.78 -20.62
CA ALA A 178 -31.47 2.08 -19.81
C ALA A 178 -30.23 1.84 -20.66
N ALA A 179 -29.44 2.89 -20.81
CA ALA A 179 -28.09 2.81 -21.36
C ALA A 179 -27.24 1.81 -20.54
N PRO A 180 -26.34 1.04 -21.17
CA PRO A 180 -25.54 0.07 -20.45
C PRO A 180 -24.54 0.79 -19.53
N ALA A 181 -24.77 0.74 -18.21
CA ALA A 181 -23.75 1.02 -17.24
C ALA A 181 -22.69 -0.07 -17.36
N ALA A 182 -21.48 0.33 -17.74
CA ALA A 182 -20.32 -0.54 -17.74
C ALA A 182 -20.01 -0.94 -16.29
N HIS A 183 -20.58 -2.04 -15.83
CA HIS A 183 -20.17 -2.71 -14.62
C HIS A 183 -18.83 -3.39 -14.90
N HIS A 184 -17.73 -2.75 -14.50
CA HIS A 184 -16.48 -3.45 -14.33
C HIS A 184 -16.66 -4.44 -13.17
N HIS A 185 -17.14 -5.64 -13.49
CA HIS A 185 -17.02 -6.78 -12.59
C HIS A 185 -15.52 -7.13 -12.50
N THR A 186 -14.87 -6.72 -11.44
CA THR A 186 -13.61 -7.32 -11.01
C THR A 186 -13.93 -8.73 -10.53
N ALA A 187 -13.98 -9.68 -11.47
CA ALA A 187 -14.08 -11.08 -11.12
C ALA A 187 -12.77 -11.44 -10.38
N HIS A 188 -12.85 -11.64 -9.05
CA HIS A 188 -11.74 -12.19 -8.30
C HIS A 188 -11.40 -13.57 -8.85
N SER A 189 -10.10 -13.85 -8.96
CA SER A 189 -9.65 -15.16 -9.39
C SER A 189 -10.10 -16.24 -8.39
N PRO A 190 -10.38 -17.47 -8.84
CA PRO A 190 -10.72 -18.58 -7.96
C PRO A 190 -9.58 -18.88 -6.98
N ALA A 191 -9.88 -19.64 -5.91
CA ALA A 191 -8.87 -20.07 -4.94
C ALA A 191 -7.66 -20.69 -5.63
N PRO A 192 -6.43 -20.43 -5.16
CA PRO A 192 -5.22 -20.87 -5.81
C PRO A 192 -5.06 -22.40 -5.77
N LYS A 193 -4.45 -22.97 -6.80
CA LYS A 193 -4.03 -24.36 -6.78
C LYS A 193 -2.78 -24.51 -5.91
N ARG A 194 -2.74 -25.54 -5.07
CA ARG A 194 -1.55 -25.89 -4.27
C ARG A 194 -0.39 -26.26 -5.18
N LYS A 195 0.78 -25.68 -4.88
CA LYS A 195 2.06 -26.02 -5.55
C LYS A 195 3.18 -25.93 -4.51
N ALA A 196 4.15 -26.79 -4.59
CA ALA A 196 5.33 -26.74 -3.72
C ALA A 196 6.24 -25.57 -4.13
N TYR A 197 5.90 -24.36 -3.71
CA TYR A 197 6.75 -23.19 -3.92
C TYR A 197 7.96 -23.23 -2.99
N LYS A 198 9.13 -22.89 -3.53
CA LYS A 198 10.38 -22.78 -2.78
C LYS A 198 10.71 -21.36 -2.37
N LEU A 199 9.97 -20.40 -2.91
CA LEU A 199 10.14 -18.98 -2.62
C LEU A 199 8.84 -18.21 -2.89
N VAL A 200 8.49 -17.33 -1.97
CA VAL A 200 7.52 -16.25 -2.18
C VAL A 200 8.28 -14.93 -2.32
N ALA A 201 8.05 -14.18 -3.39
CA ALA A 201 8.69 -12.89 -3.62
C ALA A 201 7.62 -11.80 -3.74
N ILE A 202 7.66 -10.78 -2.87
CA ILE A 202 6.64 -9.73 -2.80
C ILE A 202 7.27 -8.38 -3.15
N GLY A 203 6.79 -7.74 -4.23
CA GLY A 203 7.21 -6.42 -4.67
C GLY A 203 6.15 -5.36 -4.42
N THR A 204 6.55 -4.19 -3.91
CA THR A 204 5.60 -3.13 -3.53
C THR A 204 6.27 -1.75 -3.40
N SER A 205 5.46 -0.68 -3.38
CA SER A 205 5.95 0.72 -3.27
C SER A 205 5.00 1.57 -2.42
N THR A 206 4.37 2.60 -2.98
CA THR A 206 3.41 3.48 -2.30
C THR A 206 2.22 2.70 -1.75
N GLY A 207 1.92 2.86 -0.45
CA GLY A 207 0.93 2.06 0.28
C GLY A 207 1.44 0.67 0.68
N GLY A 208 2.66 0.32 0.23
CA GLY A 208 3.28 -0.97 0.45
C GLY A 208 3.52 -1.35 1.90
N PRO A 209 4.00 -0.47 2.77
CA PRO A 209 4.24 -0.81 4.16
C PRO A 209 2.99 -1.34 4.87
N VAL A 210 1.86 -0.68 4.69
CA VAL A 210 0.57 -1.13 5.25
C VAL A 210 0.10 -2.42 4.57
N ALA A 211 0.28 -2.54 3.25
CA ALA A 211 -0.09 -3.74 2.51
C ALA A 211 0.72 -4.97 2.96
N LEU A 212 2.04 -4.83 3.12
CA LEU A 212 2.90 -5.91 3.63
C LEU A 212 2.52 -6.33 5.04
N GLN A 213 2.28 -5.38 5.94
CA GLN A 213 1.81 -5.66 7.30
C GLN A 213 0.51 -6.48 7.27
N ARG A 214 -0.46 -6.08 6.43
CA ARG A 214 -1.76 -6.75 6.31
C ARG A 214 -1.65 -8.18 5.78
N VAL A 215 -0.78 -8.41 4.81
CA VAL A 215 -0.53 -9.74 4.24
C VAL A 215 0.25 -10.63 5.21
N LEU A 216 1.36 -10.15 5.76
CA LEU A 216 2.28 -10.97 6.54
C LEU A 216 1.72 -11.36 7.92
N THR A 217 0.90 -10.52 8.54
CA THR A 217 0.25 -10.85 9.83
C THR A 217 -0.75 -12.00 9.76
N GLN A 218 -1.21 -12.36 8.55
CA GLN A 218 -2.09 -13.52 8.32
C GLN A 218 -1.31 -14.84 8.25
N LEU A 219 0.02 -14.80 8.03
CA LEU A 219 0.82 -16.00 7.84
C LEU A 219 1.10 -16.71 9.17
N PRO A 220 0.99 -18.05 9.23
CA PRO A 220 1.31 -18.81 10.43
C PRO A 220 2.85 -18.88 10.65
N ALA A 221 3.28 -19.08 11.89
CA ALA A 221 4.70 -19.16 12.25
C ALA A 221 5.48 -20.25 11.47
N ASN A 222 4.80 -21.34 11.12
CA ASN A 222 5.34 -22.47 10.36
C ASN A 222 5.08 -22.35 8.85
N PHE A 223 4.95 -21.13 8.32
CA PHE A 223 4.76 -20.91 6.89
C PHE A 223 5.86 -21.62 6.08
N PRO A 224 5.51 -22.50 5.11
CA PRO A 224 6.45 -23.51 4.59
C PRO A 224 7.46 -22.98 3.58
N ALA A 225 7.31 -21.75 3.09
CA ALA A 225 8.20 -21.14 2.10
C ALA A 225 8.96 -19.94 2.68
N PRO A 226 10.23 -19.73 2.34
CA PRO A 226 10.92 -18.46 2.60
C PRO A 226 10.26 -17.32 1.83
N ILE A 227 10.37 -16.11 2.36
CA ILE A 227 9.78 -14.90 1.75
C ILE A 227 10.88 -13.87 1.52
N VAL A 228 10.85 -13.21 0.37
CA VAL A 228 11.64 -11.99 0.13
C VAL A 228 10.70 -10.83 -0.15
N LEU A 229 11.00 -9.70 0.49
CA LEU A 229 10.20 -8.49 0.44
C LEU A 229 11.01 -7.39 -0.24
N ILE A 230 10.47 -6.81 -1.30
CA ILE A 230 11.10 -5.71 -2.03
C ILE A 230 10.16 -4.51 -1.94
N GLN A 231 10.46 -3.62 -1.00
CA GLN A 231 9.74 -2.37 -0.79
C GLN A 231 10.61 -1.20 -1.24
N HIS A 232 10.10 -0.36 -2.12
CA HIS A 232 10.77 0.91 -2.45
C HIS A 232 10.77 1.82 -1.23
N MET A 233 11.92 1.88 -0.55
CA MET A 233 12.07 2.59 0.71
C MET A 233 13.54 3.02 0.90
N PRO A 234 13.80 4.23 1.43
CA PRO A 234 15.16 4.68 1.75
C PRO A 234 15.84 3.79 2.81
N ALA A 235 17.17 3.73 2.79
CA ALA A 235 17.96 2.91 3.71
C ALA A 235 17.71 3.19 5.19
N ALA A 236 17.44 4.44 5.56
CA ALA A 236 17.13 4.81 6.94
C ALA A 236 15.85 4.16 7.49
N PHE A 237 14.96 3.67 6.61
CA PHE A 237 13.65 3.15 6.97
C PHE A 237 13.57 1.63 6.97
N THR A 238 14.34 0.94 6.14
CA THR A 238 14.17 -0.51 5.92
C THR A 238 14.44 -1.32 7.16
N LYS A 239 15.43 -0.96 7.97
CA LYS A 239 15.70 -1.63 9.25
C LYS A 239 14.56 -1.47 10.25
N ALA A 240 14.09 -0.23 10.47
CA ALA A 240 12.97 0.04 11.38
C ALA A 240 11.68 -0.65 10.93
N PHE A 241 11.46 -0.73 9.61
CA PHE A 241 10.31 -1.42 9.05
C PHE A 241 10.38 -2.94 9.24
N ALA A 242 11.54 -3.55 9.03
CA ALA A 242 11.75 -4.97 9.30
C ALA A 242 11.53 -5.31 10.79
N GLU A 243 12.10 -4.51 11.71
CA GLU A 243 11.89 -4.66 13.16
C GLU A 243 10.41 -4.52 13.56
N ARG A 244 9.65 -3.64 12.88
CA ARG A 244 8.22 -3.48 13.09
C ARG A 244 7.44 -4.70 12.63
N LEU A 245 7.71 -5.18 11.42
CA LEU A 245 7.06 -6.38 10.88
C LEU A 245 7.34 -7.61 11.74
N ASP A 246 8.58 -7.77 12.22
CA ASP A 246 8.97 -8.88 13.10
C ASP A 246 8.15 -8.92 14.41
N LYS A 247 7.85 -7.74 14.97
CA LYS A 247 7.01 -7.62 16.18
C LYS A 247 5.53 -7.92 15.92
N LEU A 248 5.04 -7.67 14.71
CA LEU A 248 3.62 -7.80 14.38
C LEU A 248 3.27 -9.17 13.81
N CYS A 249 4.23 -9.83 13.14
CA CYS A 249 4.03 -11.09 12.44
C CYS A 249 4.33 -12.30 13.33
N ARG A 250 3.81 -13.45 12.94
CA ARG A 250 4.13 -14.74 13.56
C ARG A 250 5.37 -15.39 12.96
N ILE A 251 5.68 -15.08 11.68
CA ILE A 251 6.94 -15.43 11.02
C ILE A 251 8.01 -14.46 11.45
N SER A 252 9.28 -14.86 11.38
CA SER A 252 10.41 -13.95 11.62
C SER A 252 10.60 -13.01 10.43
N VAL A 253 10.90 -11.74 10.68
CA VAL A 253 11.21 -10.75 9.65
C VAL A 253 12.48 -10.00 10.00
N LYS A 254 13.42 -9.87 9.06
CA LYS A 254 14.61 -9.04 9.24
C LYS A 254 14.98 -8.30 7.95
N GLU A 255 15.70 -7.21 8.09
CA GLU A 255 16.42 -6.62 6.94
C GLU A 255 17.50 -7.59 6.47
N ALA A 256 17.58 -7.83 5.17
CA ALA A 256 18.50 -8.79 4.58
C ALA A 256 19.95 -8.31 4.64
N GLU A 257 20.84 -9.21 4.99
CA GLU A 257 22.29 -9.06 4.94
C GLU A 257 22.90 -9.99 3.90
N ASP A 258 24.07 -9.62 3.39
CA ASP A 258 24.76 -10.46 2.40
C ASP A 258 25.06 -11.85 2.94
N GLY A 259 24.67 -12.89 2.22
CA GLY A 259 24.83 -14.27 2.63
C GLY A 259 23.70 -14.85 3.50
N ASP A 260 22.67 -14.10 3.84
CA ASP A 260 21.51 -14.65 4.56
C ASP A 260 20.85 -15.79 3.80
N MET A 261 20.61 -16.90 4.52
CA MET A 261 19.98 -18.09 3.94
C MET A 261 18.46 -18.00 3.96
N LEU A 262 17.84 -18.28 2.83
CA LEU A 262 16.39 -18.40 2.69
C LEU A 262 15.91 -19.67 3.40
N ARG A 263 14.94 -19.54 4.30
CA ARG A 263 14.38 -20.66 5.08
C ARG A 263 12.89 -20.45 5.36
N PRO A 264 12.11 -21.52 5.49
CA PRO A 264 10.71 -21.45 5.91
C PRO A 264 10.53 -20.63 7.20
N GLY A 265 9.43 -19.89 7.29
CA GLY A 265 9.12 -19.04 8.45
C GLY A 265 9.96 -17.76 8.58
N LEU A 266 10.79 -17.44 7.58
CA LEU A 266 11.61 -16.23 7.54
C LEU A 266 11.28 -15.38 6.31
N ALA A 267 11.04 -14.08 6.55
CA ALA A 267 10.94 -13.07 5.53
C ALA A 267 12.17 -12.14 5.58
N LEU A 268 12.82 -11.95 4.44
CA LEU A 268 13.98 -11.08 4.27
C LEU A 268 13.57 -9.82 3.50
N LEU A 269 13.68 -8.65 4.14
CA LEU A 269 13.39 -7.35 3.54
C LEU A 269 14.64 -6.79 2.86
N ALA A 270 14.55 -6.47 1.58
CA ALA A 270 15.65 -5.87 0.82
C ALA A 270 16.06 -4.51 1.42
N PRO A 271 17.37 -4.28 1.70
CA PRO A 271 17.85 -3.04 2.27
C PRO A 271 17.73 -1.87 1.28
N GLY A 272 17.29 -0.72 1.77
CA GLY A 272 17.21 0.49 0.99
C GLY A 272 18.58 0.97 0.48
N GLY A 273 18.62 1.59 -0.69
CA GLY A 273 19.85 2.07 -1.32
C GLY A 273 20.71 0.98 -1.96
N LYS A 274 20.34 -0.29 -1.82
CA LYS A 274 21.06 -1.46 -2.33
C LYS A 274 20.15 -2.33 -3.21
N GLN A 275 20.74 -3.31 -3.89
CA GLN A 275 20.02 -4.33 -4.63
C GLN A 275 20.10 -5.69 -3.92
N MET A 276 19.02 -6.43 -3.90
CA MET A 276 18.97 -7.79 -3.37
C MET A 276 18.78 -8.78 -4.53
N MET A 277 19.67 -9.73 -4.64
CA MET A 277 19.57 -10.86 -5.57
C MET A 277 19.55 -12.18 -4.80
N ILE A 278 19.09 -13.24 -5.45
CA ILE A 278 19.06 -14.57 -4.90
C ILE A 278 20.05 -15.42 -5.67
N ASP A 279 20.93 -16.11 -4.96
CA ASP A 279 21.87 -17.04 -5.59
C ASP A 279 21.28 -18.45 -5.73
N GLY A 280 21.92 -19.28 -6.59
CA GLY A 280 21.44 -20.64 -6.85
C GLY A 280 21.56 -21.61 -5.65
N ARG A 281 22.18 -21.17 -4.54
CA ARG A 281 22.34 -21.97 -3.30
C ARG A 281 21.27 -21.65 -2.26
N GLY A 282 20.40 -20.65 -2.54
CA GLY A 282 19.36 -20.23 -1.64
C GLY A 282 19.80 -19.16 -0.62
N ALA A 283 20.87 -18.45 -0.92
CA ALA A 283 21.29 -17.28 -0.16
C ALA A 283 20.92 -15.99 -0.88
N VAL A 284 20.70 -14.90 -0.14
CA VAL A 284 20.58 -13.57 -0.70
C VAL A 284 21.96 -12.97 -0.91
N LYS A 285 22.11 -12.21 -1.97
CA LYS A 285 23.29 -11.41 -2.26
C LYS A 285 22.92 -9.94 -2.29
N ILE A 286 23.58 -9.15 -1.46
CA ILE A 286 23.35 -7.72 -1.38
C ILE A 286 24.45 -7.00 -2.19
N LEU A 287 24.01 -6.24 -3.18
CA LEU A 287 24.89 -5.49 -4.09
C LEU A 287 24.72 -3.98 -3.87
N PRO A 288 25.78 -3.19 -4.14
CA PRO A 288 25.66 -1.74 -4.18
C PRO A 288 24.54 -1.31 -5.14
N GLY A 289 23.90 -0.21 -4.84
CA GLY A 289 22.93 0.40 -5.75
C GLY A 289 23.62 0.93 -7.01
N ASP A 290 23.04 0.67 -8.18
CA ASP A 290 23.52 1.20 -9.47
C ASP A 290 22.76 2.49 -9.81
N GLU A 291 23.48 3.58 -10.12
CA GLU A 291 22.87 4.87 -10.46
C GLU A 291 22.05 4.85 -11.77
N ARG A 292 22.27 3.84 -12.61
CA ARG A 292 21.47 3.62 -13.84
C ARG A 292 20.08 3.09 -13.56
N LEU A 293 19.81 2.61 -12.33
CA LEU A 293 18.56 2.06 -11.91
C LEU A 293 17.77 3.10 -11.09
N ASN A 294 16.50 3.25 -11.42
CA ASN A 294 15.61 4.21 -10.77
C ASN A 294 15.26 3.80 -9.33
N TYR A 295 15.28 2.49 -9.03
CA TYR A 295 14.86 1.96 -7.73
C TYR A 295 15.97 1.17 -7.05
N LYS A 296 16.10 1.37 -5.74
CA LYS A 296 17.05 0.72 -4.85
C LYS A 296 16.40 0.47 -3.49
N PRO A 297 15.85 -0.75 -3.27
CA PRO A 297 15.89 -1.94 -4.10
C PRO A 297 14.98 -1.88 -5.34
N CYS A 298 15.23 -2.74 -6.33
CA CYS A 298 14.46 -2.89 -7.55
C CYS A 298 13.79 -4.27 -7.59
N VAL A 299 12.48 -4.31 -7.82
CA VAL A 299 11.70 -5.56 -7.86
C VAL A 299 12.11 -6.41 -9.05
N ASP A 300 12.32 -5.81 -10.22
CA ASP A 300 12.74 -6.51 -11.43
C ASP A 300 14.05 -7.30 -11.24
N ILE A 301 15.03 -6.73 -10.52
CA ILE A 301 16.31 -7.39 -10.23
C ILE A 301 16.12 -8.62 -9.35
N THR A 302 15.38 -8.47 -8.25
CA THR A 302 15.15 -9.59 -7.33
C THR A 302 14.34 -10.68 -8.02
N PHE A 303 13.26 -10.34 -8.72
CA PHE A 303 12.44 -11.30 -9.45
C PHE A 303 13.22 -12.02 -10.55
N GLY A 304 14.04 -11.29 -11.33
CA GLY A 304 14.88 -11.87 -12.36
C GLY A 304 15.92 -12.86 -11.80
N SER A 305 16.52 -12.54 -10.65
CA SER A 305 17.44 -13.46 -9.98
C SER A 305 16.72 -14.69 -9.41
N ALA A 306 15.50 -14.52 -8.88
CA ALA A 306 14.65 -15.62 -8.40
C ALA A 306 14.24 -16.56 -9.54
N ALA A 307 13.86 -16.01 -10.71
CA ALA A 307 13.55 -16.80 -11.91
C ALA A 307 14.71 -17.71 -12.31
N LYS A 308 15.92 -17.18 -12.31
CA LYS A 308 17.13 -17.91 -12.65
C LYS A 308 17.48 -19.01 -11.63
N SER A 309 17.22 -18.76 -10.33
CA SER A 309 17.64 -19.64 -9.23
C SER A 309 16.64 -20.72 -8.90
N TYR A 310 15.33 -20.45 -9.08
CA TYR A 310 14.25 -21.36 -8.65
C TYR A 310 13.32 -21.84 -9.76
N ASN A 311 13.53 -21.35 -11.00
CA ASN A 311 12.71 -21.72 -12.17
C ASN A 311 11.19 -21.58 -11.89
N ASP A 312 10.44 -22.68 -12.01
CA ASP A 312 8.98 -22.75 -11.83
C ASP A 312 8.50 -22.78 -10.37
N LYS A 313 9.41 -22.65 -9.40
CA LYS A 313 9.11 -22.79 -7.96
C LYS A 313 8.94 -21.46 -7.22
N VAL A 314 8.78 -20.35 -7.93
CA VAL A 314 8.53 -19.04 -7.32
C VAL A 314 7.05 -18.68 -7.40
N LEU A 315 6.53 -18.11 -6.32
CA LEU A 315 5.28 -17.38 -6.30
C LEU A 315 5.61 -15.91 -6.11
N ALA A 316 5.43 -15.11 -7.15
CA ALA A 316 5.62 -13.67 -7.08
C ALA A 316 4.29 -12.96 -6.81
N VAL A 317 4.30 -11.96 -5.96
CA VAL A 317 3.15 -11.13 -5.64
C VAL A 317 3.52 -9.68 -5.85
N VAL A 318 2.74 -8.94 -6.62
CA VAL A 318 2.92 -7.51 -6.82
C VAL A 318 1.76 -6.75 -6.18
N LEU A 319 2.10 -5.99 -5.15
CA LEU A 319 1.14 -5.20 -4.39
C LEU A 319 1.14 -3.73 -4.85
N THR A 320 0.31 -2.94 -4.21
CA THR A 320 0.17 -1.50 -4.42
C THR A 320 1.51 -0.79 -4.59
N GLY A 321 1.59 0.10 -5.55
CA GLY A 321 2.79 0.87 -5.84
C GLY A 321 2.67 1.70 -7.10
N MET A 322 3.43 2.79 -7.16
CA MET A 322 3.53 3.65 -8.32
C MET A 322 4.53 3.09 -9.34
N GLY A 323 4.27 3.29 -10.63
CA GLY A 323 5.17 2.87 -11.71
C GLY A 323 4.92 1.45 -12.19
N ALA A 324 5.96 0.79 -12.70
CA ALA A 324 5.87 -0.51 -13.36
C ALA A 324 7.03 -1.45 -13.00
N ASP A 325 7.80 -1.15 -11.94
CA ASP A 325 8.86 -2.04 -11.46
C ASP A 325 8.26 -3.38 -11.01
N GLY A 326 8.94 -4.45 -11.31
CA GLY A 326 8.45 -5.83 -11.16
C GLY A 326 7.82 -6.41 -12.41
N ARG A 327 7.51 -5.60 -13.44
CA ARG A 327 6.91 -6.10 -14.68
C ARG A 327 7.89 -6.94 -15.50
N GLU A 328 9.10 -6.50 -15.69
CA GLU A 328 10.10 -7.26 -16.48
C GLU A 328 10.60 -8.47 -15.68
N GLY A 329 10.78 -8.35 -14.36
CA GLY A 329 11.08 -9.49 -13.51
C GLY A 329 9.96 -10.53 -13.50
N ALA A 330 8.69 -10.10 -13.45
CA ALA A 330 7.54 -11.00 -13.59
C ALA A 330 7.50 -11.70 -14.95
N ARG A 331 7.90 -11.01 -16.03
CA ARG A 331 8.03 -11.65 -17.35
C ARG A 331 9.03 -12.79 -17.35
N LEU A 332 10.19 -12.58 -16.72
CA LEU A 332 11.21 -13.62 -16.57
C LEU A 332 10.71 -14.80 -15.71
N LEU A 333 10.01 -14.52 -14.62
CA LEU A 333 9.37 -15.53 -13.79
C LEU A 333 8.31 -16.32 -14.55
N LYS A 334 7.47 -15.65 -15.35
CA LYS A 334 6.47 -16.31 -16.20
C LYS A 334 7.12 -17.24 -17.24
N GLN A 335 8.19 -16.78 -17.88
CA GLN A 335 8.97 -17.59 -18.83
C GLN A 335 9.60 -18.83 -18.17
N SER A 336 9.96 -18.75 -16.90
CA SER A 336 10.47 -19.90 -16.12
C SER A 336 9.38 -20.82 -15.58
N GLY A 337 8.09 -20.53 -15.83
CA GLY A 337 6.95 -21.33 -15.35
C GLY A 337 6.48 -21.00 -13.91
N SER A 338 6.99 -19.93 -13.32
CA SER A 338 6.58 -19.41 -12.02
C SER A 338 5.20 -18.74 -12.09
N GLN A 339 4.55 -18.58 -10.93
CA GLN A 339 3.26 -17.91 -10.84
C GLN A 339 3.39 -16.47 -10.35
N ILE A 340 2.54 -15.61 -10.89
CA ILE A 340 2.49 -14.20 -10.58
C ILE A 340 1.07 -13.81 -10.14
N TRP A 341 0.96 -13.22 -8.95
CA TRP A 341 -0.28 -12.63 -8.46
C TRP A 341 -0.17 -11.12 -8.41
N ALA A 342 -1.27 -10.44 -8.68
CA ALA A 342 -1.38 -9.00 -8.56
C ALA A 342 -2.49 -8.62 -7.56
N GLN A 343 -2.27 -7.56 -6.81
CA GLN A 343 -3.32 -6.95 -6.01
C GLN A 343 -4.36 -6.31 -6.93
N ASP A 344 -5.63 -6.42 -6.59
CA ASP A 344 -6.72 -5.82 -7.35
C ASP A 344 -6.72 -4.29 -7.27
N GLU A 345 -7.37 -3.66 -8.21
CA GLU A 345 -7.47 -2.20 -8.27
C GLU A 345 -8.21 -1.62 -7.08
N ALA A 346 -9.27 -2.29 -6.60
CA ALA A 346 -10.16 -1.76 -5.57
C ALA A 346 -9.48 -1.62 -4.20
N SER A 347 -8.57 -2.54 -3.86
CA SER A 347 -7.83 -2.52 -2.58
C SER A 347 -6.46 -1.83 -2.66
N CYS A 348 -5.99 -1.43 -3.86
CA CYS A 348 -4.74 -0.68 -4.02
C CYS A 348 -4.89 0.77 -3.54
N VAL A 349 -3.87 1.26 -2.83
CA VAL A 349 -3.66 2.70 -2.64
C VAL A 349 -3.31 3.33 -3.99
N ILE A 350 -2.34 2.77 -4.70
CA ILE A 350 -1.97 3.15 -6.07
C ILE A 350 -1.91 1.90 -6.94
N TYR A 351 -2.80 1.83 -7.94
CA TYR A 351 -2.86 0.75 -8.90
C TYR A 351 -1.94 1.03 -10.08
N GLY A 352 -0.60 1.07 -9.82
CA GLY A 352 0.44 1.29 -10.82
C GLY A 352 1.18 -0.01 -11.12
N MET A 353 1.99 -0.49 -10.17
CA MET A 353 2.75 -1.74 -10.30
C MET A 353 1.83 -2.94 -10.59
N PRO A 354 0.73 -3.20 -9.85
CA PRO A 354 -0.18 -4.29 -10.18
C PRO A 354 -0.83 -4.13 -11.56
N MET A 355 -1.24 -2.90 -11.93
CA MET A 355 -1.78 -2.61 -13.25
C MET A 355 -0.79 -2.97 -14.38
N ALA A 356 0.50 -2.68 -14.18
CA ALA A 356 1.53 -2.99 -15.17
C ALA A 356 1.67 -4.52 -15.40
N ILE A 357 1.50 -5.33 -14.34
CA ILE A 357 1.46 -6.79 -14.42
C ILE A 357 0.22 -7.27 -15.17
N VAL A 358 -0.95 -6.75 -14.80
CA VAL A 358 -2.24 -7.15 -15.41
C VAL A 358 -2.31 -6.75 -16.88
N LYS A 359 -1.94 -5.50 -17.23
CA LYS A 359 -1.92 -5.03 -18.62
C LYS A 359 -0.92 -5.77 -19.52
N ALA A 360 0.14 -6.31 -18.94
CA ALA A 360 1.11 -7.12 -19.67
C ALA A 360 0.71 -8.61 -19.73
N GLU A 361 -0.50 -8.98 -19.27
CA GLU A 361 -1.04 -10.35 -19.23
C GLU A 361 -0.11 -11.35 -18.49
N LEU A 362 0.61 -10.86 -17.48
CA LEU A 362 1.53 -11.66 -16.67
C LEU A 362 0.87 -12.26 -15.44
N ALA A 363 -0.22 -11.67 -14.94
CA ALA A 363 -0.92 -12.14 -13.75
C ALA A 363 -1.59 -13.49 -14.00
N ASP A 364 -1.30 -14.47 -13.14
CA ASP A 364 -2.04 -15.74 -13.07
C ASP A 364 -3.30 -15.61 -12.22
N ALA A 365 -3.28 -14.68 -11.26
CA ALA A 365 -4.44 -14.37 -10.43
C ALA A 365 -4.40 -12.90 -9.97
N VAL A 366 -5.59 -12.35 -9.72
CA VAL A 366 -5.79 -11.02 -9.16
C VAL A 366 -6.66 -11.16 -7.91
N TYR A 367 -6.15 -10.71 -6.76
CA TYR A 367 -6.82 -10.84 -5.48
C TYR A 367 -6.90 -9.51 -4.73
N SER A 368 -7.91 -9.38 -3.87
CA SER A 368 -7.97 -8.27 -2.92
C SER A 368 -6.82 -8.37 -1.91
N LEU A 369 -6.38 -7.24 -1.37
CA LEU A 369 -5.33 -7.21 -0.34
C LEU A 369 -5.67 -8.09 0.86
N ASP A 370 -6.94 -8.13 1.25
CA ASP A 370 -7.42 -8.88 2.41
C ASP A 370 -7.38 -10.41 2.19
N ASP A 371 -7.45 -10.86 0.94
CA ASP A 371 -7.44 -12.27 0.57
C ASP A 371 -6.04 -12.82 0.30
N ILE A 372 -5.08 -11.98 -0.08
CA ILE A 372 -3.73 -12.42 -0.50
C ILE A 372 -3.04 -13.26 0.58
N GLY A 373 -3.07 -12.82 1.85
CA GLY A 373 -2.42 -13.57 2.94
C GLY A 373 -3.01 -14.97 3.13
N ARG A 374 -4.34 -15.08 3.13
CA ARG A 374 -5.05 -16.36 3.18
C ARG A 374 -4.70 -17.26 1.98
N HIS A 375 -4.72 -16.70 0.78
CA HIS A 375 -4.38 -17.46 -0.43
C HIS A 375 -2.91 -17.89 -0.48
N LEU A 376 -1.98 -17.12 0.09
CA LEU A 376 -0.59 -17.55 0.25
C LEU A 376 -0.49 -18.80 1.14
N VAL A 377 -1.24 -18.84 2.24
CA VAL A 377 -1.30 -20.03 3.11
C VAL A 377 -1.88 -21.22 2.33
N GLU A 378 -2.99 -21.05 1.63
CA GLU A 378 -3.65 -22.11 0.86
C GLU A 378 -2.75 -22.66 -0.27
N ALA A 379 -2.00 -21.78 -0.95
CA ALA A 379 -1.17 -22.17 -2.08
C ALA A 379 0.13 -22.88 -1.68
N CYS A 380 0.70 -22.51 -0.53
CA CYS A 380 2.00 -23.03 -0.08
C CYS A 380 1.89 -24.20 0.89
N SER A 381 0.69 -24.50 1.44
CA SER A 381 0.47 -25.59 2.42
C SER A 381 0.37 -26.99 1.82
#